data_9180dfb528bb6cff8b7c3ffd6b4fa027
#
_entry.id   9180dfb528bb6cff8b7c3ffd6b4fa027
#
_cell.length_a   1.000
_cell.length_b   1.000
_cell.length_c   1.000
_cell.angle_alpha   90.00
_cell.angle_beta   90.00
_cell.angle_gamma   90.00
#
_symmetry.space_group_name_H-M   'P 1'
#
loop_
_entity.id
_entity.type
_entity.pdbx_description
1 polymer ?
#
loop_
_entity_poly.entity_id
_entity_poly.type
_entity_poly.pdbx_seq_one_letter_code
_entity_poly.pdbx_strand_id
1 'polypeptide(L)'
;MSDMFCFQCQQTAGNSGCVRTGVCGKQPRTANLQDRLVCSLIRLAEICAEKKDYPTAVTRLLADGLFATLTNVNFDDQSLQKYTRRAETLAQQRLPVEEPDWLWRGDTDVVSLRSTLLFGMKGMAAYAHHAFRLGHEDEEVSLWFYKGLCALRQEHTIEEWLALITEFGLVNYKCMALLDRANTAAFGDPSPVRVHTDVRRGPFIVVSGHDLEDLHQLLEQTKGAGVNVYTHSEMLPAHGYPGLRKYSQLAGNFGTAWQNQQKEFDNLPAPILMTTNCLMPPRPSYADRIYTTSVVGYPGLKHIPEDEHGRKDFSALIDQALALGGYATDRSMSGINGGHILTTGFGHRALGDSAPAVIDAIKGGAVKHIFLVGGCDGAHPGRNYYTEFVKRTPMDSLILTLACGKFRFNDLDLGDINGIPRILDVGQCNDAYSAVQIALALADAFGCSVNELPLTLVLSWYEQKAVCILLTLLALGIKDIYLGPTLPAFLSETVVKTLVDAYHLQPITHPQQDLDAILHRE
;
A
#
# COMPACT_ATOMS: atom_id res chain seq x y z
N MET A 1 -21.75 -15.09 -21.69
CA MET A 1 -21.01 -13.83 -21.63
C MET A 1 -20.53 -13.67 -20.19
N SER A 2 -19.33 -13.14 -19.97
CA SER A 2 -18.86 -12.82 -18.61
C SER A 2 -19.63 -11.61 -18.09
N ASP A 3 -20.06 -11.65 -16.83
CA ASP A 3 -20.79 -10.53 -16.21
C ASP A 3 -19.84 -9.39 -15.80
N MET A 4 -18.53 -9.66 -15.73
CA MET A 4 -17.44 -8.74 -15.43
C MET A 4 -16.11 -9.28 -15.94
N PHE A 5 -15.08 -8.44 -15.99
CA PHE A 5 -13.69 -8.88 -16.09
C PHE A 5 -12.82 -8.07 -15.12
N CYS A 6 -11.94 -8.76 -14.35
CA CYS A 6 -11.00 -8.08 -13.47
C CYS A 6 -9.80 -8.98 -13.16
N PHE A 7 -8.59 -8.52 -13.46
CA PHE A 7 -7.33 -9.23 -13.21
C PHE A 7 -6.27 -8.36 -12.52
N GLN A 8 -6.73 -7.29 -11.84
CA GLN A 8 -5.84 -6.26 -11.30
C GLN A 8 -5.11 -6.62 -10.00
N CYS A 9 -5.43 -7.74 -9.34
CA CYS A 9 -4.80 -8.15 -8.08
C CYS A 9 -4.23 -9.56 -8.17
N GLN A 10 -3.32 -9.87 -7.25
CA GLN A 10 -2.64 -11.16 -7.18
C GLN A 10 -3.60 -12.34 -6.93
N GLN A 11 -4.75 -12.09 -6.31
CA GLN A 11 -5.74 -13.13 -5.99
C GLN A 11 -6.79 -13.33 -7.07
N THR A 12 -6.61 -12.73 -8.24
CA THR A 12 -7.56 -12.92 -9.34
C THR A 12 -7.78 -14.40 -9.66
N ALA A 13 -9.00 -14.75 -10.01
CA ALA A 13 -9.41 -16.15 -10.18
C ALA A 13 -8.51 -16.88 -11.19
N GLY A 14 -7.93 -18.00 -10.77
CA GLY A 14 -7.07 -18.84 -11.61
C GLY A 14 -5.84 -18.13 -12.14
N ASN A 15 -5.40 -17.02 -11.56
CA ASN A 15 -4.36 -16.14 -12.10
C ASN A 15 -4.60 -15.74 -13.56
N SER A 16 -5.88 -15.55 -13.96
CA SER A 16 -6.28 -15.21 -15.32
C SER A 16 -7.34 -14.12 -15.39
N GLY A 17 -8.24 -14.04 -14.40
CA GLY A 17 -9.28 -13.03 -14.33
C GLY A 17 -10.55 -13.48 -13.61
N CYS A 18 -11.17 -12.58 -12.86
CA CYS A 18 -12.48 -12.78 -12.27
C CYS A 18 -13.56 -12.41 -13.31
N VAL A 19 -14.46 -13.35 -13.62
CA VAL A 19 -15.47 -13.18 -14.70
C VAL A 19 -16.92 -13.22 -14.21
N ARG A 20 -17.18 -13.63 -12.95
CA ARG A 20 -18.51 -13.70 -12.34
C ARG A 20 -18.61 -12.87 -11.08
N THR A 21 -17.68 -13.05 -10.17
CA THR A 21 -17.54 -12.32 -8.91
C THR A 21 -16.04 -12.23 -8.60
N GLY A 22 -15.59 -11.08 -8.09
CA GLY A 22 -14.21 -10.94 -7.64
C GLY A 22 -13.90 -11.86 -6.45
N VAL A 23 -12.71 -12.45 -6.40
CA VAL A 23 -12.23 -13.19 -5.21
C VAL A 23 -12.26 -12.29 -3.96
N CYS A 24 -12.07 -10.99 -4.14
CA CYS A 24 -12.21 -9.97 -3.09
C CYS A 24 -13.66 -9.69 -2.65
N GLY A 25 -14.67 -10.32 -3.26
CA GLY A 25 -16.09 -10.08 -3.02
C GLY A 25 -16.73 -9.01 -3.93
N LYS A 26 -15.96 -8.39 -4.84
CA LYS A 26 -16.46 -7.39 -5.78
C LYS A 26 -17.55 -8.00 -6.68
N GLN A 27 -18.72 -7.36 -6.75
CA GLN A 27 -19.82 -7.79 -7.60
C GLN A 27 -19.63 -7.29 -9.04
N PRO A 28 -20.24 -7.94 -10.05
CA PRO A 28 -20.14 -7.53 -11.45
C PRO A 28 -20.50 -6.06 -11.69
N ARG A 29 -21.59 -5.62 -11.09
CA ARG A 29 -22.04 -4.23 -11.19
C ARG A 29 -20.99 -3.25 -10.68
N THR A 30 -20.39 -3.52 -9.54
CA THR A 30 -19.33 -2.68 -8.95
C THR A 30 -18.07 -2.67 -9.84
N ALA A 31 -17.68 -3.82 -10.39
CA ALA A 31 -16.54 -3.90 -11.31
C ALA A 31 -16.78 -3.04 -12.55
N ASN A 32 -17.93 -3.18 -13.18
CA ASN A 32 -18.30 -2.41 -14.37
C ASN A 32 -18.42 -0.89 -14.07
N LEU A 33 -18.86 -0.50 -12.88
CA LEU A 33 -18.88 0.91 -12.46
C LEU A 33 -17.48 1.46 -12.23
N GLN A 34 -16.55 0.66 -11.69
CA GLN A 34 -15.15 1.06 -11.57
C GLN A 34 -14.50 1.27 -12.94
N ASP A 35 -14.73 0.37 -13.90
CA ASP A 35 -14.19 0.49 -15.24
C ASP A 35 -14.79 1.70 -15.98
N ARG A 36 -16.10 1.94 -15.85
CA ARG A 36 -16.76 3.15 -16.38
C ARG A 36 -16.23 4.43 -15.75
N LEU A 37 -15.93 4.41 -14.44
CA LEU A 37 -15.29 5.55 -13.78
C LEU A 37 -13.91 5.81 -14.41
N VAL A 38 -13.09 4.78 -14.62
CA VAL A 38 -11.78 4.93 -15.29
C VAL A 38 -11.95 5.56 -16.67
N CYS A 39 -12.91 5.09 -17.49
CA CYS A 39 -13.20 5.70 -18.80
C CYS A 39 -13.62 7.17 -18.67
N SER A 40 -14.43 7.52 -17.67
CA SER A 40 -14.84 8.91 -17.42
C SER A 40 -13.66 9.80 -17.01
N LEU A 41 -12.72 9.28 -16.21
CA LEU A 41 -11.50 10.00 -15.83
C LEU A 41 -10.56 10.21 -17.03
N ILE A 42 -10.42 9.20 -17.90
CA ILE A 42 -9.66 9.31 -19.15
C ILE A 42 -10.27 10.43 -20.01
N ARG A 43 -11.60 10.42 -20.21
CA ARG A 43 -12.25 11.44 -21.03
C ARG A 43 -12.12 12.85 -20.44
N LEU A 44 -12.22 12.98 -19.12
CA LEU A 44 -11.98 14.25 -18.44
C LEU A 44 -10.54 14.74 -18.64
N ALA A 45 -9.56 13.85 -18.54
CA ALA A 45 -8.16 14.18 -18.79
C ALA A 45 -7.93 14.65 -20.24
N GLU A 46 -8.53 13.98 -21.23
CA GLU A 46 -8.48 14.38 -22.66
C GLU A 46 -9.05 15.80 -22.86
N ILE A 47 -10.20 16.11 -22.27
CA ILE A 47 -10.82 17.45 -22.37
C ILE A 47 -9.88 18.52 -21.80
N CYS A 48 -9.23 18.25 -20.67
CA CYS A 48 -8.27 19.19 -20.09
C CYS A 48 -7.02 19.34 -20.96
N ALA A 49 -6.51 18.25 -21.53
CA ALA A 49 -5.36 18.26 -22.42
C ALA A 49 -5.64 19.03 -23.74
N GLU A 50 -6.83 18.84 -24.32
CA GLU A 50 -7.30 19.59 -25.51
C GLU A 50 -7.34 21.10 -25.24
N LYS A 51 -7.80 21.50 -24.04
CA LYS A 51 -7.89 22.91 -23.62
C LYS A 51 -6.55 23.45 -23.09
N LYS A 52 -5.57 22.60 -22.82
CA LYS A 52 -4.32 22.93 -22.09
C LYS A 52 -4.59 23.62 -20.75
N ASP A 53 -5.62 23.16 -20.05
CA ASP A 53 -6.07 23.69 -18.76
C ASP A 53 -6.17 22.53 -17.77
N TYR A 54 -5.42 22.59 -16.67
CA TYR A 54 -5.23 21.51 -15.71
C TYR A 54 -5.63 21.94 -14.29
N PRO A 55 -6.93 22.12 -14.01
CA PRO A 55 -7.37 22.63 -12.72
C PRO A 55 -7.05 21.65 -11.58
N THR A 56 -6.58 22.15 -10.45
CA THR A 56 -6.30 21.35 -9.22
C THR A 56 -7.50 20.48 -8.82
N ALA A 57 -8.74 20.98 -8.94
CA ALA A 57 -9.95 20.22 -8.64
C ALA A 57 -10.11 18.97 -9.54
N VAL A 58 -9.67 19.07 -10.81
CA VAL A 58 -9.66 17.92 -11.74
C VAL A 58 -8.54 16.97 -11.35
N THR A 59 -7.32 17.46 -11.13
CA THR A 59 -6.17 16.62 -10.69
C THR A 59 -6.52 15.80 -9.47
N ARG A 60 -7.10 16.42 -8.45
CA ARG A 60 -7.57 15.73 -7.24
C ARG A 60 -8.64 14.68 -7.55
N LEU A 61 -9.59 14.99 -8.42
CA LEU A 61 -10.60 14.00 -8.83
C LEU A 61 -9.99 12.83 -9.60
N LEU A 62 -8.99 13.06 -10.47
CA LEU A 62 -8.27 11.99 -11.18
C LEU A 62 -7.59 11.06 -10.17
N ALA A 63 -6.88 11.60 -9.17
CA ALA A 63 -6.25 10.83 -8.12
C ALA A 63 -7.28 10.06 -7.26
N ASP A 64 -8.29 10.74 -6.72
CA ASP A 64 -9.33 10.12 -5.87
C ASP A 64 -10.09 9.03 -6.60
N GLY A 65 -10.49 9.30 -7.85
CA GLY A 65 -11.24 8.34 -8.66
C GLY A 65 -10.43 7.10 -9.03
N LEU A 66 -9.16 7.26 -9.41
CA LEU A 66 -8.26 6.13 -9.64
C LEU A 66 -8.05 5.34 -8.34
N PHE A 67 -7.79 6.01 -7.22
CA PHE A 67 -7.63 5.39 -5.91
C PHE A 67 -8.89 4.62 -5.48
N ALA A 68 -10.10 5.18 -5.68
CA ALA A 68 -11.36 4.48 -5.38
C ALA A 68 -11.52 3.16 -6.15
N THR A 69 -10.84 3.00 -7.29
CA THR A 69 -10.89 1.77 -8.11
C THR A 69 -9.79 0.74 -7.78
N LEU A 70 -8.92 1.01 -6.78
CA LEU A 70 -7.96 0.02 -6.30
C LEU A 70 -8.66 -1.22 -5.72
N THR A 71 -7.91 -2.30 -5.62
CA THR A 71 -8.37 -3.52 -4.96
C THR A 71 -8.68 -3.26 -3.48
N ASN A 72 -9.84 -3.70 -3.02
CA ASN A 72 -10.30 -3.62 -1.62
C ASN A 72 -10.38 -2.19 -1.07
N VAL A 73 -10.79 -1.23 -1.90
CA VAL A 73 -11.03 0.17 -1.50
C VAL A 73 -12.52 0.48 -1.50
N ASN A 74 -13.16 0.53 -2.65
CA ASN A 74 -14.55 0.98 -2.75
C ASN A 74 -15.43 -0.06 -3.44
N PHE A 75 -16.38 -0.59 -2.67
CA PHE A 75 -17.40 -1.53 -3.10
C PHE A 75 -18.79 -0.90 -3.17
N ASP A 76 -18.93 0.41 -2.87
CA ASP A 76 -20.20 1.11 -2.88
C ASP A 76 -20.49 1.72 -4.26
N ASP A 77 -21.46 1.14 -4.93
CA ASP A 77 -21.93 1.58 -6.24
C ASP A 77 -22.37 3.06 -6.26
N GLN A 78 -22.99 3.55 -5.17
CA GLN A 78 -23.45 4.94 -5.09
C GLN A 78 -22.26 5.91 -4.97
N SER A 79 -21.25 5.53 -4.20
CA SER A 79 -20.00 6.28 -4.09
C SER A 79 -19.29 6.37 -5.44
N LEU A 80 -19.13 5.25 -6.16
CA LEU A 80 -18.50 5.23 -7.49
C LEU A 80 -19.25 6.11 -8.50
N GLN A 81 -20.60 6.08 -8.49
CA GLN A 81 -21.40 6.96 -9.34
C GLN A 81 -21.28 8.44 -8.97
N LYS A 82 -20.99 8.79 -7.69
CA LYS A 82 -20.71 10.18 -7.31
C LYS A 82 -19.42 10.70 -7.98
N TYR A 83 -18.37 9.88 -8.05
CA TYR A 83 -17.14 10.24 -8.77
C TYR A 83 -17.40 10.49 -10.26
N THR A 84 -18.16 9.62 -10.92
CA THR A 84 -18.53 9.81 -12.33
C THR A 84 -19.31 11.10 -12.54
N ARG A 85 -20.32 11.39 -11.71
CA ARG A 85 -21.08 12.66 -11.79
C ARG A 85 -20.21 13.88 -11.52
N ARG A 86 -19.24 13.79 -10.61
CA ARG A 86 -18.30 14.88 -10.36
C ARG A 86 -17.39 15.13 -11.56
N ALA A 87 -16.98 14.08 -12.27
CA ALA A 87 -16.23 14.20 -13.51
C ALA A 87 -17.05 14.94 -14.60
N GLU A 88 -18.33 14.59 -14.75
CA GLU A 88 -19.25 15.30 -15.69
C GLU A 88 -19.42 16.78 -15.31
N THR A 89 -19.54 17.08 -14.01
CA THR A 89 -19.66 18.47 -13.52
C THR A 89 -18.41 19.27 -13.84
N LEU A 90 -17.23 18.72 -13.61
CA LEU A 90 -15.96 19.39 -13.89
C LEU A 90 -15.69 19.51 -15.41
N ALA A 91 -16.12 18.53 -16.21
CA ALA A 91 -16.08 18.60 -17.67
C ALA A 91 -17.05 19.65 -18.23
N GLN A 92 -18.03 20.12 -17.45
CA GLN A 92 -19.14 20.99 -17.86
C GLN A 92 -20.00 20.39 -19.00
N GLN A 93 -20.00 19.07 -19.11
CA GLN A 93 -20.77 18.32 -20.11
C GLN A 93 -20.98 16.88 -19.65
N ARG A 94 -21.99 16.22 -20.21
CA ARG A 94 -22.13 14.77 -20.05
C ARG A 94 -20.98 14.04 -20.73
N LEU A 95 -20.35 13.14 -20.00
CA LEU A 95 -19.32 12.28 -20.59
C LEU A 95 -20.00 11.10 -21.31
N PRO A 96 -19.47 10.66 -22.45
CA PRO A 96 -20.00 9.50 -23.15
C PRO A 96 -20.04 8.28 -22.22
N VAL A 97 -21.16 7.57 -22.21
CA VAL A 97 -21.24 6.26 -21.57
C VAL A 97 -20.60 5.25 -22.53
N GLU A 98 -19.32 5.00 -22.34
CA GLU A 98 -18.60 4.02 -23.15
C GLU A 98 -18.65 2.65 -22.47
N GLU A 99 -18.80 1.62 -23.29
CA GLU A 99 -18.56 0.25 -22.81
C GLU A 99 -17.06 0.10 -22.56
N PRO A 100 -16.64 -0.23 -21.32
CA PRO A 100 -15.23 -0.19 -20.94
C PRO A 100 -14.40 -1.36 -21.47
N ASP A 101 -14.99 -2.24 -22.25
CA ASP A 101 -14.41 -3.48 -22.74
C ASP A 101 -13.08 -3.26 -23.50
N TRP A 102 -12.90 -2.11 -24.14
CA TRP A 102 -11.67 -1.78 -24.85
C TRP A 102 -10.44 -1.74 -23.94
N LEU A 103 -10.61 -1.48 -22.65
CA LEU A 103 -9.51 -1.50 -21.68
C LEU A 103 -8.81 -2.87 -21.66
N TRP A 104 -9.60 -3.94 -21.83
CA TRP A 104 -9.18 -5.32 -21.64
C TRP A 104 -9.15 -6.12 -22.94
N ARG A 105 -9.36 -5.50 -24.11
CA ARG A 105 -9.38 -6.14 -25.42
C ARG A 105 -8.29 -5.61 -26.35
N GLY A 106 -7.83 -6.47 -27.24
CA GLY A 106 -6.83 -6.14 -28.26
C GLY A 106 -5.70 -7.16 -28.29
N ASP A 107 -4.57 -6.76 -28.84
CA ASP A 107 -3.34 -7.52 -28.80
C ASP A 107 -2.91 -7.79 -27.35
N THR A 108 -2.45 -8.99 -27.07
CA THR A 108 -2.17 -9.44 -25.70
C THR A 108 -1.06 -8.64 -25.04
N ASP A 109 -0.01 -8.29 -25.79
CA ASP A 109 1.11 -7.51 -25.26
C ASP A 109 0.71 -6.05 -25.03
N VAL A 110 -0.09 -5.48 -25.94
CA VAL A 110 -0.65 -4.12 -25.79
C VAL A 110 -1.57 -4.06 -24.56
N VAL A 111 -2.47 -5.02 -24.38
CA VAL A 111 -3.36 -5.11 -23.20
C VAL A 111 -2.53 -5.24 -21.92
N SER A 112 -1.48 -6.06 -21.95
CA SER A 112 -0.56 -6.22 -20.82
C SER A 112 0.11 -4.90 -20.44
N LEU A 113 0.71 -4.18 -21.38
CA LEU A 113 1.42 -2.92 -21.13
C LEU A 113 0.46 -1.80 -20.73
N ARG A 114 -0.71 -1.69 -21.38
CA ARG A 114 -1.79 -0.76 -21.01
C ARG A 114 -2.26 -0.99 -19.57
N SER A 115 -2.49 -2.25 -19.21
CA SER A 115 -2.92 -2.63 -17.86
C SER A 115 -1.84 -2.34 -16.83
N THR A 116 -0.59 -2.60 -17.15
CA THR A 116 0.58 -2.30 -16.30
C THR A 116 0.65 -0.81 -15.99
N LEU A 117 0.53 0.05 -17.01
CA LEU A 117 0.50 1.50 -16.83
C LEU A 117 -0.71 1.95 -15.99
N LEU A 118 -1.93 1.50 -16.34
CA LEU A 118 -3.14 1.86 -15.61
C LEU A 118 -3.05 1.44 -14.14
N PHE A 119 -2.59 0.24 -13.85
CA PHE A 119 -2.49 -0.26 -12.47
C PHE A 119 -1.39 0.46 -11.70
N GLY A 120 -0.27 0.77 -12.35
CA GLY A 120 0.74 1.66 -11.79
C GLY A 120 0.16 3.01 -11.40
N MET A 121 -0.58 3.65 -12.31
CA MET A 121 -1.23 4.95 -12.06
C MET A 121 -2.25 4.90 -10.92
N LYS A 122 -3.01 3.82 -10.78
CA LYS A 122 -3.90 3.64 -9.62
C LYS A 122 -3.10 3.63 -8.32
N GLY A 123 -1.95 2.95 -8.28
CA GLY A 123 -1.05 2.94 -7.11
C GLY A 123 -0.49 4.32 -6.79
N MET A 124 0.03 5.04 -7.79
CA MET A 124 0.52 6.41 -7.63
C MET A 124 -0.58 7.37 -7.14
N ALA A 125 -1.81 7.17 -7.60
CA ALA A 125 -2.96 7.96 -7.19
C ALA A 125 -3.24 7.90 -5.68
N ALA A 126 -3.01 6.73 -5.06
CA ALA A 126 -3.12 6.60 -3.61
C ALA A 126 -2.06 7.44 -2.88
N TYR A 127 -0.82 7.46 -3.37
CA TYR A 127 0.25 8.29 -2.80
C TYR A 127 -0.02 9.78 -2.95
N ALA A 128 -0.40 10.21 -4.16
CA ALA A 128 -0.76 11.58 -4.45
C ALA A 128 -1.94 12.07 -3.59
N HIS A 129 -2.98 11.23 -3.42
CA HIS A 129 -4.12 11.53 -2.56
C HIS A 129 -3.69 11.91 -1.13
N HIS A 130 -2.84 11.11 -0.50
CA HIS A 130 -2.35 11.39 0.86
C HIS A 130 -1.50 12.66 0.92
N ALA A 131 -0.61 12.88 -0.06
CA ALA A 131 0.18 14.11 -0.13
C ALA A 131 -0.70 15.34 -0.32
N PHE A 132 -1.71 15.28 -1.20
CA PHE A 132 -2.66 16.37 -1.44
C PHE A 132 -3.49 16.72 -0.20
N ARG A 133 -3.89 15.71 0.60
CA ARG A 133 -4.59 15.95 1.86
C ARG A 133 -3.75 16.69 2.89
N LEU A 134 -2.44 16.51 2.86
CA LEU A 134 -1.47 17.24 3.70
C LEU A 134 -1.01 18.57 3.08
N GLY A 135 -1.64 19.01 1.97
CA GLY A 135 -1.35 20.28 1.31
C GLY A 135 -0.08 20.27 0.45
N HIS A 136 0.45 19.11 0.12
CA HIS A 136 1.64 18.96 -0.73
C HIS A 136 1.26 18.53 -2.14
N GLU A 137 1.68 19.30 -3.13
CA GLU A 137 1.46 19.05 -4.55
C GLU A 137 2.81 19.13 -5.32
N ASP A 138 2.88 18.43 -6.44
CA ASP A 138 3.99 18.49 -7.38
C ASP A 138 3.43 18.58 -8.79
N GLU A 139 3.93 19.54 -9.57
CA GLU A 139 3.39 19.85 -10.90
C GLU A 139 3.60 18.69 -11.89
N GLU A 140 4.78 18.07 -11.88
CA GLU A 140 5.10 16.96 -12.78
C GLU A 140 4.26 15.72 -12.45
N VAL A 141 4.08 15.39 -11.18
CA VAL A 141 3.19 14.31 -10.72
C VAL A 141 1.75 14.61 -11.15
N SER A 142 1.29 15.85 -10.97
CA SER A 142 -0.05 16.29 -11.33
C SER A 142 -0.30 16.20 -12.83
N LEU A 143 0.60 16.70 -13.65
CA LEU A 143 0.50 16.66 -15.11
C LEU A 143 0.60 15.25 -15.68
N TRP A 144 1.33 14.38 -14.99
CA TRP A 144 1.49 13.01 -15.45
C TRP A 144 0.18 12.20 -15.40
N PHE A 145 -0.75 12.50 -14.48
CA PHE A 145 -2.09 11.89 -14.49
C PHE A 145 -2.81 12.15 -15.81
N TYR A 146 -2.75 13.37 -16.32
CA TYR A 146 -3.36 13.70 -17.62
C TYR A 146 -2.65 12.98 -18.77
N LYS A 147 -1.32 13.05 -18.81
CA LYS A 147 -0.51 12.38 -19.83
C LYS A 147 -0.77 10.88 -19.86
N GLY A 148 -0.69 10.23 -18.71
CA GLY A 148 -0.86 8.78 -18.61
C GLY A 148 -2.28 8.33 -18.95
N LEU A 149 -3.32 9.04 -18.47
CA LEU A 149 -4.71 8.71 -18.81
C LEU A 149 -4.99 8.89 -20.31
N CYS A 150 -4.51 9.96 -20.93
CA CYS A 150 -4.65 10.17 -22.38
C CYS A 150 -3.93 9.07 -23.18
N ALA A 151 -2.74 8.66 -22.74
CA ALA A 151 -1.96 7.61 -23.41
C ALA A 151 -2.69 6.26 -23.47
N LEU A 152 -3.56 5.94 -22.48
CA LEU A 152 -4.30 4.68 -22.46
C LEU A 152 -5.22 4.50 -23.68
N ARG A 153 -5.66 5.58 -24.33
CA ARG A 153 -6.53 5.55 -25.53
C ARG A 153 -5.78 5.70 -26.85
N GLN A 154 -4.52 6.07 -26.80
CA GLN A 154 -3.70 6.26 -27.99
C GLN A 154 -3.11 4.93 -28.45
N GLU A 155 -2.86 4.84 -29.75
CA GLU A 155 -2.10 3.72 -30.30
C GLU A 155 -0.61 3.97 -30.07
N HIS A 156 0.08 2.98 -29.54
CA HIS A 156 1.51 3.01 -29.28
C HIS A 156 2.16 1.72 -29.74
N THR A 157 3.39 1.81 -30.21
CA THR A 157 4.26 0.63 -30.38
C THR A 157 4.65 0.04 -29.03
N ILE A 158 5.18 -1.16 -29.01
CA ILE A 158 5.68 -1.79 -27.77
C ILE A 158 6.77 -0.93 -27.13
N GLU A 159 7.69 -0.38 -27.94
CA GLU A 159 8.78 0.49 -27.48
C GLU A 159 8.24 1.78 -26.84
N GLU A 160 7.21 2.39 -27.41
CA GLU A 160 6.57 3.58 -26.85
C GLU A 160 5.86 3.27 -25.53
N TRP A 161 5.17 2.12 -25.41
CA TRP A 161 4.60 1.67 -24.16
C TRP A 161 5.66 1.46 -23.07
N LEU A 162 6.77 0.81 -23.40
CA LEU A 162 7.88 0.59 -22.45
C LEU A 162 8.52 1.92 -22.01
N ALA A 163 8.67 2.88 -22.93
CA ALA A 163 9.15 4.21 -22.60
C ALA A 163 8.20 4.96 -21.65
N LEU A 164 6.90 4.91 -21.90
CA LEU A 164 5.87 5.49 -21.02
C LEU A 164 5.87 4.85 -19.63
N ILE A 165 6.01 3.53 -19.54
CA ILE A 165 6.07 2.81 -18.26
C ILE A 165 7.35 3.15 -17.50
N THR A 166 8.48 3.30 -18.19
CA THR A 166 9.74 3.72 -17.56
C THR A 166 9.65 5.15 -17.04
N GLU A 167 9.13 6.07 -17.84
CA GLU A 167 8.88 7.45 -17.40
C GLU A 167 7.93 7.49 -16.20
N PHE A 168 6.83 6.70 -16.25
CA PHE A 168 5.92 6.55 -15.12
C PHE A 168 6.65 6.15 -13.85
N GLY A 169 7.54 5.16 -13.92
CA GLY A 169 8.31 4.69 -12.77
C GLY A 169 9.12 5.80 -12.11
N LEU A 170 9.75 6.69 -12.90
CA LEU A 170 10.49 7.86 -12.41
C LEU A 170 9.58 8.92 -11.80
N VAL A 171 8.42 9.17 -12.41
CA VAL A 171 7.43 10.11 -11.84
C VAL A 171 6.81 9.56 -10.56
N ASN A 172 6.53 8.25 -10.51
CA ASN A 172 6.06 7.63 -9.27
C ASN A 172 7.11 7.72 -8.15
N TYR A 173 8.41 7.61 -8.45
CA TYR A 173 9.47 7.88 -7.47
C TYR A 173 9.37 9.29 -6.89
N LYS A 174 9.12 10.32 -7.72
CA LYS A 174 8.86 11.69 -7.25
C LYS A 174 7.60 11.79 -6.40
N CYS A 175 6.53 11.08 -6.78
CA CYS A 175 5.30 11.02 -6.00
C CYS A 175 5.51 10.36 -4.63
N MET A 176 6.30 9.29 -4.56
CA MET A 176 6.70 8.65 -3.30
C MET A 176 7.52 9.61 -2.42
N ALA A 177 8.46 10.35 -3.01
CA ALA A 177 9.23 11.40 -2.32
C ALA A 177 8.34 12.55 -1.82
N LEU A 178 7.32 12.93 -2.61
CA LEU A 178 6.33 13.94 -2.22
C LEU A 178 5.55 13.50 -0.98
N LEU A 179 5.10 12.26 -0.93
CA LEU A 179 4.37 11.72 0.21
C LEU A 179 5.25 11.59 1.46
N ASP A 180 6.48 11.11 1.33
CA ASP A 180 7.45 11.05 2.43
C ASP A 180 7.67 12.45 3.04
N ARG A 181 7.90 13.44 2.19
CA ARG A 181 8.03 14.83 2.60
C ARG A 181 6.76 15.38 3.28
N ALA A 182 5.58 15.06 2.77
CA ALA A 182 4.31 15.48 3.34
C ALA A 182 4.10 14.88 4.74
N ASN A 183 4.31 13.59 4.90
CA ASN A 183 4.18 12.88 6.18
C ASN A 183 5.20 13.38 7.21
N THR A 184 6.46 13.51 6.81
CA THR A 184 7.52 13.93 7.74
C THR A 184 7.40 15.41 8.12
N ALA A 185 6.94 16.27 7.22
CA ALA A 185 6.65 17.67 7.53
C ALA A 185 5.49 17.81 8.53
N ALA A 186 4.45 16.98 8.41
CA ALA A 186 3.27 17.03 9.28
C ALA A 186 3.50 16.37 10.65
N PHE A 187 4.19 15.22 10.68
CA PHE A 187 4.25 14.36 11.86
C PHE A 187 5.66 14.13 12.41
N GLY A 188 6.69 14.69 11.77
CA GLY A 188 8.09 14.51 12.10
C GLY A 188 8.67 13.22 11.51
N ASP A 189 9.99 13.08 11.56
CA ASP A 189 10.67 11.90 11.07
C ASP A 189 10.40 10.69 11.95
N PRO A 190 10.00 9.54 11.37
CA PRO A 190 9.79 8.34 12.15
C PRO A 190 11.09 7.86 12.80
N SER A 191 10.99 7.40 14.03
CA SER A 191 12.11 6.83 14.77
C SER A 191 11.72 5.52 15.44
N PRO A 192 12.68 4.61 15.70
CA PRO A 192 12.41 3.28 16.23
C PRO A 192 11.61 3.30 17.53
N VAL A 193 10.58 2.49 17.58
CA VAL A 193 9.69 2.36 18.73
C VAL A 193 9.20 0.92 18.87
N ARG A 194 9.05 0.47 20.13
CA ARG A 194 8.43 -0.81 20.49
C ARG A 194 6.94 -0.59 20.73
N VAL A 195 6.10 -1.36 20.07
CA VAL A 195 4.65 -1.28 20.11
C VAL A 195 4.08 -2.57 20.69
N HIS A 196 3.28 -2.47 21.75
CA HIS A 196 2.64 -3.63 22.37
C HIS A 196 1.40 -4.04 21.58
N THR A 197 1.13 -5.34 21.57
CA THR A 197 -0.08 -5.93 21.00
C THR A 197 -1.20 -6.11 22.02
N ASP A 198 -0.90 -5.98 23.32
CA ASP A 198 -1.88 -6.11 24.39
C ASP A 198 -2.91 -4.97 24.37
N VAL A 199 -4.17 -5.31 24.65
CA VAL A 199 -5.28 -4.35 24.68
C VAL A 199 -5.70 -4.08 26.11
N ARG A 200 -5.63 -2.80 26.50
CA ARG A 200 -6.05 -2.35 27.84
C ARG A 200 -7.56 -2.45 27.99
N ARG A 201 -8.03 -2.70 29.22
CA ARG A 201 -9.47 -2.63 29.55
C ARG A 201 -10.05 -1.25 29.26
N GLY A 202 -11.34 -1.20 29.01
CA GLY A 202 -12.09 0.04 28.78
C GLY A 202 -12.32 0.33 27.29
N PRO A 203 -12.97 1.46 26.98
CA PRO A 203 -13.34 1.83 25.62
C PRO A 203 -12.12 2.01 24.73
N PHE A 204 -12.22 1.53 23.49
CA PHE A 204 -11.17 1.72 22.49
C PHE A 204 -11.73 1.75 21.07
N ILE A 205 -10.91 2.25 20.15
CA ILE A 205 -11.15 2.31 18.71
C ILE A 205 -9.99 1.60 18.01
N VAL A 206 -10.28 0.84 16.96
CA VAL A 206 -9.26 0.25 16.07
C VAL A 206 -9.23 1.04 14.77
N VAL A 207 -8.03 1.50 14.36
CA VAL A 207 -7.83 2.26 13.12
C VAL A 207 -6.97 1.46 12.16
N SER A 208 -7.52 1.19 10.97
CA SER A 208 -6.87 0.45 9.90
C SER A 208 -6.74 1.30 8.63
N GLY A 209 -5.79 0.94 7.77
CA GLY A 209 -5.49 1.67 6.55
C GLY A 209 -4.18 2.43 6.65
N HIS A 210 -4.06 3.56 5.91
CA HIS A 210 -2.78 4.23 5.71
C HIS A 210 -2.80 5.72 6.07
N ASP A 211 -3.99 6.34 6.21
CA ASP A 211 -4.12 7.79 6.31
C ASP A 211 -3.73 8.29 7.70
N LEU A 212 -2.55 8.90 7.79
CA LEU A 212 -2.01 9.44 9.04
C LEU A 212 -2.75 10.69 9.50
N GLU A 213 -3.32 11.48 8.57
CA GLU A 213 -4.10 12.66 8.91
C GLU A 213 -5.44 12.29 9.56
N ASP A 214 -6.10 11.25 9.07
CA ASP A 214 -7.31 10.71 9.70
C ASP A 214 -7.03 10.21 11.13
N LEU A 215 -5.90 9.51 11.32
CA LEU A 215 -5.48 9.09 12.64
C LEU A 215 -5.17 10.30 13.53
N HIS A 216 -4.48 11.31 13.01
CA HIS A 216 -4.16 12.54 13.76
C HIS A 216 -5.44 13.26 14.22
N GLN A 217 -6.40 13.49 13.32
CA GLN A 217 -7.67 14.13 13.66
C GLN A 217 -8.46 13.31 14.69
N LEU A 218 -8.46 11.98 14.59
CA LEU A 218 -9.06 11.12 15.60
C LEU A 218 -8.36 11.23 16.96
N LEU A 219 -7.02 11.26 16.98
CA LEU A 219 -6.25 11.41 18.22
C LEU A 219 -6.51 12.76 18.89
N GLU A 220 -6.66 13.85 18.13
CA GLU A 220 -7.06 15.14 18.69
C GLU A 220 -8.47 15.09 19.32
N GLN A 221 -9.44 14.45 18.66
CA GLN A 221 -10.82 14.36 19.14
C GLN A 221 -11.00 13.36 20.30
N THR A 222 -10.13 12.36 20.44
CA THR A 222 -10.16 11.42 21.56
C THR A 222 -9.36 11.86 22.78
N LYS A 223 -8.67 13.00 22.71
CA LYS A 223 -7.88 13.53 23.81
C LYS A 223 -8.74 13.84 25.04
N GLY A 224 -8.47 13.13 26.13
CA GLY A 224 -9.24 13.26 27.36
C GLY A 224 -10.63 12.60 27.36
N ALA A 225 -11.02 11.93 26.27
CA ALA A 225 -12.32 11.24 26.17
C ALA A 225 -12.37 9.88 26.90
N GLY A 226 -11.26 9.39 27.44
CA GLY A 226 -11.21 8.07 28.11
C GLY A 226 -11.26 6.89 27.11
N VAL A 227 -10.95 7.12 25.86
CA VAL A 227 -10.94 6.11 24.79
C VAL A 227 -9.50 5.86 24.32
N ASN A 228 -9.06 4.60 24.30
CA ASN A 228 -7.78 4.24 23.71
C ASN A 228 -7.91 4.05 22.19
N VAL A 229 -6.84 4.30 21.46
CA VAL A 229 -6.76 4.08 20.01
C VAL A 229 -5.67 3.03 19.73
N TYR A 230 -6.03 2.01 18.96
CA TYR A 230 -5.12 0.95 18.51
C TYR A 230 -4.99 1.00 17.01
N THR A 231 -3.76 0.93 16.52
CA THR A 231 -3.50 0.74 15.09
C THR A 231 -3.78 -0.70 14.68
N HIS A 232 -4.07 -0.91 13.40
CA HIS A 232 -4.22 -2.22 12.80
C HIS A 232 -3.56 -2.21 11.41
N SER A 233 -2.87 -3.30 11.06
CA SER A 233 -2.29 -3.49 9.73
C SER A 233 -1.33 -2.34 9.36
N GLU A 234 -1.51 -1.70 8.20
CA GLU A 234 -0.64 -0.63 7.70
C GLU A 234 -0.61 0.64 8.57
N MET A 235 -1.46 0.73 9.58
CA MET A 235 -1.41 1.85 10.52
C MET A 235 -0.33 1.69 11.62
N LEU A 236 0.24 0.49 11.81
CA LEU A 236 1.30 0.23 12.80
C LEU A 236 2.46 1.25 12.73
N PRO A 237 3.02 1.60 11.56
CA PRO A 237 4.13 2.55 11.48
C PRO A 237 3.84 3.96 12.00
N ALA A 238 2.56 4.33 12.18
CA ALA A 238 2.18 5.60 12.79
C ALA A 238 2.81 5.84 14.16
N HIS A 239 3.07 4.78 14.92
CA HIS A 239 3.77 4.86 16.20
C HIS A 239 5.21 5.36 16.10
N GLY A 240 5.85 5.24 14.93
CA GLY A 240 7.19 5.77 14.68
C GLY A 240 7.23 7.30 14.61
N TYR A 241 6.14 7.94 14.20
CA TYR A 241 6.07 9.38 13.98
C TYR A 241 5.91 10.16 15.30
N PRO A 242 6.85 11.07 15.65
CA PRO A 242 6.79 11.81 16.93
C PRO A 242 5.51 12.61 17.10
N GLY A 243 5.00 13.19 16.02
CA GLY A 243 3.76 13.97 16.00
C GLY A 243 2.51 13.18 16.36
N LEU A 244 2.53 11.83 16.16
CA LEU A 244 1.43 10.94 16.47
C LEU A 244 1.65 10.22 17.81
N ARG A 245 2.82 9.68 18.07
CA ARG A 245 3.09 8.95 19.32
C ARG A 245 3.08 9.82 20.60
N LYS A 246 3.07 11.14 20.47
CA LYS A 246 2.89 12.06 21.62
C LYS A 246 1.54 11.91 22.30
N TYR A 247 0.54 11.32 21.62
CA TYR A 247 -0.79 11.10 22.18
C TYR A 247 -0.82 9.83 23.03
N SER A 248 -1.02 9.98 24.34
CA SER A 248 -0.99 8.87 25.30
C SER A 248 -2.08 7.82 25.06
N GLN A 249 -3.18 8.18 24.41
CA GLN A 249 -4.25 7.27 24.02
C GLN A 249 -3.93 6.44 22.78
N LEU A 250 -2.87 6.72 22.01
CA LEU A 250 -2.34 5.82 20.99
C LEU A 250 -1.61 4.67 21.70
N ALA A 251 -2.36 3.62 22.04
CA ALA A 251 -2.00 2.67 23.08
C ALA A 251 -1.18 1.45 22.62
N GLY A 252 -1.33 1.06 21.35
CA GLY A 252 -0.66 -0.12 20.81
C GLY A 252 -1.22 -0.54 19.45
N ASN A 253 -0.89 -1.76 19.02
CA ASN A 253 -1.38 -2.34 17.79
C ASN A 253 -2.33 -3.49 18.07
N PHE A 254 -3.50 -3.50 17.45
CA PHE A 254 -4.50 -4.56 17.52
C PHE A 254 -4.38 -5.45 16.28
N GLY A 255 -4.31 -6.76 16.49
CA GLY A 255 -4.31 -7.71 15.39
C GLY A 255 -3.05 -7.65 14.51
N THR A 256 -3.21 -8.09 13.27
CA THR A 256 -2.12 -8.29 12.32
C THR A 256 -2.40 -7.61 10.97
N ALA A 257 -2.25 -8.34 9.85
CA ALA A 257 -2.46 -7.78 8.52
C ALA A 257 -3.93 -7.86 8.06
N TRP A 258 -4.26 -7.08 7.05
CA TRP A 258 -5.60 -6.91 6.49
C TRP A 258 -6.35 -8.22 6.19
N GLN A 259 -5.66 -9.28 5.78
CA GLN A 259 -6.28 -10.57 5.43
C GLN A 259 -6.91 -11.29 6.63
N ASN A 260 -6.55 -10.90 7.85
CA ASN A 260 -7.07 -11.49 9.08
C ASN A 260 -8.27 -10.73 9.68
N GLN A 261 -8.67 -9.60 9.08
CA GLN A 261 -9.76 -8.72 9.57
C GLN A 261 -11.01 -9.49 9.98
N GLN A 262 -11.50 -10.41 9.13
CA GLN A 262 -12.74 -11.13 9.40
C GLN A 262 -12.69 -12.02 10.63
N LYS A 263 -11.49 -12.44 11.05
CA LYS A 263 -11.27 -13.19 12.29
C LYS A 263 -11.01 -12.25 13.47
N GLU A 264 -10.19 -11.25 13.26
CA GLU A 264 -9.71 -10.34 14.31
C GLU A 264 -10.80 -9.38 14.79
N PHE A 265 -11.70 -8.96 13.87
CA PHE A 265 -12.82 -8.06 14.20
C PHE A 265 -14.09 -8.80 14.63
N ASP A 266 -14.09 -10.14 14.58
CA ASP A 266 -15.28 -10.91 14.96
C ASP A 266 -15.64 -10.67 16.43
N ASN A 267 -16.88 -10.20 16.67
CA ASN A 267 -17.40 -9.82 17.98
C ASN A 267 -16.53 -8.81 18.77
N LEU A 268 -15.72 -8.00 18.09
CA LEU A 268 -14.89 -6.98 18.72
C LEU A 268 -15.76 -5.96 19.48
N PRO A 269 -15.53 -5.70 20.79
CA PRO A 269 -16.32 -4.72 21.56
C PRO A 269 -15.81 -3.29 21.34
N ALA A 270 -15.53 -2.91 20.08
CA ALA A 270 -15.00 -1.61 19.71
C ALA A 270 -15.41 -1.25 18.28
N PRO A 271 -15.59 0.03 17.94
CA PRO A 271 -15.72 0.45 16.57
C PRO A 271 -14.37 0.42 15.84
N ILE A 272 -14.46 0.32 14.51
CA ILE A 272 -13.32 0.19 13.60
C ILE A 272 -13.41 1.31 12.58
N LEU A 273 -12.31 2.04 12.39
CA LEU A 273 -12.16 3.07 11.37
C LEU A 273 -11.28 2.53 10.23
N MET A 274 -11.85 2.45 9.04
CA MET A 274 -11.15 2.10 7.81
C MET A 274 -10.84 3.37 7.03
N THR A 275 -9.58 3.80 7.09
CA THR A 275 -9.15 5.06 6.45
C THR A 275 -8.84 4.88 4.96
N THR A 276 -8.34 3.70 4.59
CA THR A 276 -8.03 3.31 3.21
C THR A 276 -8.17 1.78 3.04
N ASN A 277 -7.60 1.23 1.98
CA ASN A 277 -7.50 -0.22 1.75
C ASN A 277 -6.57 -0.89 2.81
N CYS A 278 -6.65 -2.17 3.06
CA CYS A 278 -7.57 -3.08 2.35
C CYS A 278 -8.80 -3.34 3.22
N LEU A 279 -9.97 -3.06 2.71
CA LEU A 279 -11.23 -3.43 3.34
C LEU A 279 -11.66 -4.82 2.82
N MET A 280 -11.87 -5.78 3.73
CA MET A 280 -12.53 -7.04 3.41
C MET A 280 -14.05 -6.92 3.60
N PRO A 281 -14.87 -7.70 2.86
CA PRO A 281 -16.31 -7.75 3.11
C PRO A 281 -16.61 -8.00 4.60
N PRO A 282 -17.29 -7.07 5.29
CA PRO A 282 -17.53 -7.20 6.72
C PRO A 282 -18.48 -8.36 7.06
N ARG A 283 -18.24 -9.00 8.21
CA ARG A 283 -19.18 -9.99 8.74
C ARG A 283 -20.28 -9.31 9.54
N PRO A 284 -21.50 -9.91 9.61
CA PRO A 284 -22.60 -9.35 10.40
C PRO A 284 -22.25 -9.08 11.87
N SER A 285 -21.32 -9.84 12.46
CA SER A 285 -20.91 -9.73 13.86
C SER A 285 -20.20 -8.41 14.23
N TYR A 286 -19.77 -7.61 13.23
CA TYR A 286 -19.09 -6.32 13.45
C TYR A 286 -19.39 -5.25 12.39
N ALA A 287 -20.23 -5.53 11.38
CA ALA A 287 -20.52 -4.59 10.29
C ALA A 287 -21.13 -3.26 10.80
N ASP A 288 -21.93 -3.30 11.88
CA ASP A 288 -22.53 -2.14 12.51
C ASP A 288 -21.53 -1.22 13.23
N ARG A 289 -20.27 -1.65 13.38
CA ARG A 289 -19.20 -0.96 14.07
C ARG A 289 -18.09 -0.46 13.13
N ILE A 290 -18.21 -0.71 11.82
CA ILE A 290 -17.25 -0.20 10.84
C ILE A 290 -17.68 1.18 10.33
N TYR A 291 -16.72 2.08 10.36
CA TYR A 291 -16.77 3.39 9.73
C TYR A 291 -15.71 3.48 8.64
N THR A 292 -16.03 4.18 7.58
CA THR A 292 -15.12 4.43 6.46
C THR A 292 -14.90 5.92 6.27
N THR A 293 -13.78 6.30 5.70
CA THR A 293 -13.46 7.69 5.34
C THR A 293 -12.95 7.77 3.91
N SER A 294 -12.77 8.98 3.41
CA SER A 294 -12.08 9.29 2.17
C SER A 294 -12.69 8.52 0.98
N VAL A 295 -11.88 7.76 0.25
CA VAL A 295 -12.29 7.00 -0.95
C VAL A 295 -12.83 5.61 -0.61
N VAL A 296 -12.78 5.19 0.65
CA VAL A 296 -13.23 3.85 1.07
C VAL A 296 -14.75 3.81 1.13
N GLY A 297 -15.35 2.79 0.56
CA GLY A 297 -16.79 2.60 0.59
C GLY A 297 -17.20 1.12 0.57
N TYR A 298 -18.26 0.80 1.30
CA TYR A 298 -18.89 -0.50 1.25
C TYR A 298 -20.39 -0.35 1.52
N PRO A 299 -21.27 -1.09 0.81
CA PRO A 299 -22.71 -0.97 0.99
C PRO A 299 -23.15 -1.14 2.44
N GLY A 300 -23.89 -0.17 2.96
CA GLY A 300 -24.46 -0.20 4.31
C GLY A 300 -23.51 0.18 5.44
N LEU A 301 -22.25 0.45 5.19
CA LEU A 301 -21.32 0.97 6.21
C LEU A 301 -21.52 2.48 6.42
N LYS A 302 -21.22 2.94 7.64
CA LYS A 302 -21.22 4.36 7.98
C LYS A 302 -19.99 5.03 7.38
N HIS A 303 -20.21 6.09 6.60
CA HIS A 303 -19.13 6.88 6.02
C HIS A 303 -19.03 8.24 6.71
N ILE A 304 -17.83 8.61 7.13
CA ILE A 304 -17.53 9.91 7.74
C ILE A 304 -16.97 10.82 6.63
N PRO A 305 -17.74 11.79 6.15
CA PRO A 305 -17.29 12.73 5.14
C PRO A 305 -16.31 13.75 5.73
N GLU A 306 -15.53 14.37 4.87
CA GLU A 306 -14.77 15.58 5.21
C GLU A 306 -15.58 16.84 4.92
N ASP A 307 -15.34 17.90 5.69
CA ASP A 307 -15.86 19.24 5.42
C ASP A 307 -15.03 19.96 4.32
N GLU A 308 -15.38 21.20 4.01
CA GLU A 308 -14.69 22.04 3.01
C GLU A 308 -13.22 22.34 3.37
N HIS A 309 -12.82 22.11 4.62
CA HIS A 309 -11.46 22.30 5.13
C HIS A 309 -10.71 20.97 5.32
N GLY A 310 -11.25 19.84 4.86
CA GLY A 310 -10.66 18.52 5.00
C GLY A 310 -10.77 17.91 6.41
N ARG A 311 -11.61 18.48 7.29
CA ARG A 311 -11.83 17.99 8.66
C ARG A 311 -12.95 16.98 8.70
N LYS A 312 -12.80 15.99 9.55
CA LYS A 312 -13.77 14.91 9.77
C LYS A 312 -14.27 14.92 11.21
N ASP A 313 -15.56 14.68 11.38
CA ASP A 313 -16.18 14.56 12.70
C ASP A 313 -16.26 13.09 13.11
N PHE A 314 -15.44 12.70 14.08
CA PHE A 314 -15.38 11.35 14.64
C PHE A 314 -16.27 11.16 15.88
N SER A 315 -17.12 12.11 16.25
CA SER A 315 -17.97 12.05 17.45
C SER A 315 -18.81 10.77 17.51
N ALA A 316 -19.49 10.39 16.43
CA ALA A 316 -20.29 9.17 16.37
C ALA A 316 -19.47 7.89 16.57
N LEU A 317 -18.23 7.86 16.13
CA LEU A 317 -17.29 6.76 16.34
C LEU A 317 -16.86 6.69 17.80
N ILE A 318 -16.55 7.83 18.41
CA ILE A 318 -16.15 7.97 19.82
C ILE A 318 -17.29 7.59 20.75
N ASP A 319 -18.51 8.09 20.49
CA ASP A 319 -19.71 7.76 21.26
C ASP A 319 -20.01 6.26 21.21
N GLN A 320 -19.84 5.62 20.06
CA GLN A 320 -20.01 4.16 19.95
C GLN A 320 -18.94 3.40 20.75
N ALA A 321 -17.68 3.88 20.79
CA ALA A 321 -16.64 3.26 21.60
C ALA A 321 -16.97 3.32 23.10
N LEU A 322 -17.43 4.48 23.56
CA LEU A 322 -17.86 4.70 24.94
C LEU A 322 -19.07 3.81 25.30
N ALA A 323 -20.05 3.72 24.41
CA ALA A 323 -21.26 2.90 24.61
C ALA A 323 -20.95 1.40 24.65
N LEU A 324 -20.00 0.91 23.83
CA LEU A 324 -19.56 -0.48 23.83
C LEU A 324 -18.71 -0.84 25.06
N GLY A 325 -18.00 0.14 25.65
CA GLY A 325 -17.22 -0.03 26.88
C GLY A 325 -15.94 -0.82 26.76
N GLY A 326 -15.67 -1.44 25.61
CA GLY A 326 -14.46 -2.24 25.37
C GLY A 326 -14.37 -3.53 26.19
N TYR A 327 -13.15 -3.98 26.47
CA TYR A 327 -12.92 -5.16 27.30
C TYR A 327 -13.03 -4.85 28.80
N ALA A 328 -13.61 -5.74 29.58
CA ALA A 328 -13.74 -5.61 31.03
C ALA A 328 -12.37 -5.76 31.77
N THR A 329 -11.43 -6.48 31.17
CA THR A 329 -10.07 -6.70 31.68
C THR A 329 -9.07 -6.54 30.55
N ASP A 330 -7.82 -6.27 30.90
CA ASP A 330 -6.73 -6.25 29.92
C ASP A 330 -6.67 -7.59 29.15
N ARG A 331 -6.39 -7.52 27.87
CA ARG A 331 -6.27 -8.68 26.99
C ARG A 331 -4.84 -8.80 26.49
N SER A 332 -4.22 -9.93 26.80
CA SER A 332 -2.94 -10.28 26.20
C SER A 332 -3.20 -10.79 24.78
N MET A 333 -2.60 -10.11 23.81
CA MET A 333 -2.70 -10.42 22.39
C MET A 333 -1.29 -10.65 21.85
N SER A 334 -1.16 -11.46 20.82
CA SER A 334 0.13 -11.74 20.17
C SER A 334 0.03 -11.63 18.66
N GLY A 335 1.16 -11.43 18.00
CA GLY A 335 1.30 -11.65 16.57
C GLY A 335 1.14 -13.12 16.19
N ILE A 336 1.27 -13.44 14.91
CA ILE A 336 1.00 -14.80 14.40
C ILE A 336 2.05 -15.83 14.82
N ASN A 337 3.24 -15.40 15.24
CA ASN A 337 4.30 -16.27 15.76
C ASN A 337 4.38 -16.27 17.30
N GLY A 338 3.48 -15.58 17.99
CA GLY A 338 3.36 -15.56 19.45
C GLY A 338 4.07 -14.39 20.14
N GLY A 339 4.70 -13.49 19.40
CA GLY A 339 5.33 -12.29 19.96
C GLY A 339 4.32 -11.22 20.39
N HIS A 340 4.63 -10.49 21.45
CA HIS A 340 3.77 -9.45 22.05
C HIS A 340 4.26 -8.02 21.79
N ILE A 341 5.40 -7.88 21.14
CA ILE A 341 6.04 -6.61 20.86
C ILE A 341 6.42 -6.56 19.40
N LEU A 342 5.99 -5.51 18.73
CA LEU A 342 6.37 -5.18 17.38
C LEU A 342 7.32 -3.97 17.42
N THR A 343 8.27 -3.91 16.49
CA THR A 343 9.17 -2.76 16.39
C THR A 343 9.01 -2.14 15.01
N THR A 344 8.86 -0.81 14.95
CA THR A 344 8.69 -0.04 13.70
C THR A 344 9.41 1.30 13.79
N GLY A 345 9.44 2.08 12.70
CA GLY A 345 10.01 3.42 12.68
C GLY A 345 11.46 3.50 12.18
N PHE A 346 11.96 2.45 11.52
CA PHE A 346 13.31 2.46 10.91
C PHE A 346 13.28 3.12 9.52
N GLY A 347 12.75 4.34 9.42
CA GLY A 347 12.77 5.13 8.20
C GLY A 347 14.20 5.52 7.77
N HIS A 348 14.36 6.01 6.53
CA HIS A 348 15.67 6.32 5.96
C HIS A 348 16.49 7.32 6.80
N ARG A 349 15.85 8.30 7.45
CA ARG A 349 16.55 9.24 8.33
C ARG A 349 17.04 8.57 9.61
N ALA A 350 16.19 7.78 10.27
CA ALA A 350 16.57 7.04 11.47
C ALA A 350 17.69 6.03 11.19
N LEU A 351 17.64 5.36 10.04
CA LEU A 351 18.76 4.49 9.59
C LEU A 351 19.96 5.29 9.11
N GLY A 352 19.77 6.50 8.56
CA GLY A 352 20.86 7.42 8.22
C GLY A 352 21.65 7.84 9.45
N ASP A 353 21.00 8.12 10.56
CA ASP A 353 21.65 8.41 11.86
C ASP A 353 22.43 7.20 12.39
N SER A 354 21.95 5.98 12.11
CA SER A 354 22.58 4.71 12.47
C SER A 354 23.51 4.16 11.37
N ALA A 355 23.60 4.82 10.21
CA ALA A 355 24.36 4.34 9.05
C ALA A 355 25.83 4.01 9.37
N PRO A 356 26.57 4.80 10.17
CA PRO A 356 27.94 4.43 10.51
C PRO A 356 28.04 3.04 11.16
N ALA A 357 27.15 2.72 12.09
CA ALA A 357 27.14 1.41 12.76
C ALA A 357 26.80 0.27 11.81
N VAL A 358 25.83 0.46 10.91
CA VAL A 358 25.45 -0.54 9.90
C VAL A 358 26.59 -0.73 8.89
N ILE A 359 27.20 0.35 8.40
CA ILE A 359 28.34 0.31 7.46
C ILE A 359 29.53 -0.38 8.11
N ASP A 360 29.84 -0.07 9.37
CA ASP A 360 30.94 -0.70 10.11
C ASP A 360 30.67 -2.19 10.34
N ALA A 361 29.43 -2.57 10.62
CA ALA A 361 29.04 -3.98 10.76
C ALA A 361 29.21 -4.76 9.44
N ILE A 362 28.88 -4.14 8.29
CA ILE A 362 29.10 -4.74 6.97
C ILE A 362 30.60 -4.81 6.65
N LYS A 363 31.35 -3.71 6.79
CA LYS A 363 32.80 -3.68 6.54
C LYS A 363 33.57 -4.62 7.45
N GLY A 364 33.14 -4.78 8.70
CA GLY A 364 33.70 -5.69 9.67
C GLY A 364 33.30 -7.16 9.49
N GLY A 365 32.42 -7.47 8.54
CA GLY A 365 31.93 -8.82 8.26
C GLY A 365 30.93 -9.37 9.30
N ALA A 366 30.44 -8.53 10.20
CA ALA A 366 29.39 -8.91 11.15
C ALA A 366 28.02 -9.00 10.45
N VAL A 367 27.78 -8.20 9.41
CA VAL A 367 26.65 -8.28 8.49
C VAL A 367 27.18 -8.66 7.11
N LYS A 368 26.76 -9.81 6.60
CA LYS A 368 27.18 -10.29 5.28
C LYS A 368 26.14 -10.09 4.20
N HIS A 369 24.84 -10.07 4.57
CA HIS A 369 23.77 -9.91 3.62
C HIS A 369 22.61 -9.10 4.21
N ILE A 370 21.90 -8.38 3.36
CA ILE A 370 20.66 -7.66 3.71
C ILE A 370 19.55 -8.21 2.82
N PHE A 371 18.45 -8.62 3.44
CA PHE A 371 17.24 -9.02 2.74
C PHE A 371 16.18 -7.94 2.91
N LEU A 372 15.63 -7.40 1.83
CA LEU A 372 14.41 -6.62 1.88
C LEU A 372 13.24 -7.57 1.64
N VAL A 373 12.59 -8.00 2.73
CA VAL A 373 11.46 -8.93 2.71
C VAL A 373 10.20 -8.18 3.04
N GLY A 374 9.33 -7.94 2.08
CA GLY A 374 8.16 -7.08 2.33
C GLY A 374 7.19 -7.01 1.17
N GLY A 375 6.30 -6.02 1.26
CA GLY A 375 5.24 -5.79 0.28
C GLY A 375 3.85 -6.21 0.78
N CYS A 376 2.86 -6.19 -0.11
CA CYS A 376 1.52 -6.66 0.21
C CYS A 376 1.50 -8.18 0.25
N ASP A 377 0.78 -8.77 1.21
CA ASP A 377 0.56 -10.22 1.21
C ASP A 377 -0.93 -10.52 1.02
N GLY A 378 -1.26 -11.73 0.64
CA GLY A 378 -2.63 -12.11 0.33
C GLY A 378 -3.27 -13.04 1.36
N ALA A 379 -4.58 -13.27 1.19
CA ALA A 379 -5.42 -14.02 2.13
C ALA A 379 -5.46 -15.54 1.88
N HIS A 380 -4.79 -16.07 0.86
CA HIS A 380 -4.84 -17.52 0.60
C HIS A 380 -4.27 -18.32 1.77
N PRO A 381 -4.94 -19.39 2.20
CA PRO A 381 -4.42 -20.31 3.22
C PRO A 381 -3.09 -20.96 2.79
N GLY A 382 -2.26 -21.30 3.78
CA GLY A 382 -0.98 -22.00 3.53
C GLY A 382 0.17 -21.11 3.07
N ARG A 383 -0.01 -19.81 3.02
CA ARG A 383 1.06 -18.86 2.69
C ARG A 383 1.97 -18.63 3.88
N ASN A 384 3.07 -19.35 3.94
CA ASN A 384 4.10 -19.19 4.95
C ASN A 384 5.50 -18.98 4.36
N TYR A 385 5.62 -18.78 3.04
CA TYR A 385 6.89 -18.63 2.36
C TYR A 385 7.78 -17.58 3.05
N TYR A 386 7.26 -16.36 3.25
CA TYR A 386 8.05 -15.25 3.81
C TYR A 386 8.44 -15.49 5.28
N THR A 387 7.55 -16.09 6.08
CA THR A 387 7.87 -16.51 7.45
C THR A 387 9.01 -17.53 7.47
N GLU A 388 8.91 -18.55 6.63
CA GLU A 388 9.90 -19.61 6.54
C GLU A 388 11.22 -19.14 5.93
N PHE A 389 11.16 -18.22 4.96
CA PHE A 389 12.35 -17.58 4.41
C PHE A 389 13.11 -16.81 5.49
N VAL A 390 12.42 -15.91 6.21
CA VAL A 390 13.02 -15.09 7.27
C VAL A 390 13.60 -15.94 8.41
N LYS A 391 12.92 -17.01 8.82
CA LYS A 391 13.43 -17.93 9.85
C LYS A 391 14.71 -18.66 9.45
N ARG A 392 14.96 -18.80 8.14
CA ARG A 392 16.14 -19.51 7.61
C ARG A 392 17.31 -18.59 7.26
N THR A 393 17.10 -17.25 7.28
CA THR A 393 18.18 -16.31 6.99
C THR A 393 19.35 -16.50 7.95
N PRO A 394 20.61 -16.42 7.49
CA PRO A 394 21.78 -16.52 8.35
C PRO A 394 21.76 -15.52 9.50
N MET A 395 22.42 -15.86 10.60
CA MET A 395 22.49 -15.00 11.80
C MET A 395 23.27 -13.69 11.55
N ASP A 396 24.11 -13.66 10.54
CA ASP A 396 24.88 -12.50 10.06
C ASP A 396 24.17 -11.73 8.92
N SER A 397 22.84 -11.77 8.88
CA SER A 397 22.02 -11.02 7.94
C SER A 397 21.01 -10.10 8.63
N LEU A 398 20.78 -8.93 8.03
CA LEU A 398 19.71 -7.99 8.39
C LEU A 398 18.48 -8.19 7.49
N ILE A 399 17.32 -7.89 8.02
CA ILE A 399 16.04 -7.98 7.33
C ILE A 399 15.36 -6.62 7.38
N LEU A 400 15.37 -5.90 6.27
CA LEU A 400 14.51 -4.75 6.08
C LEU A 400 13.11 -5.23 5.71
N THR A 401 12.08 -4.61 6.27
CA THR A 401 10.70 -4.94 5.94
C THR A 401 9.82 -3.71 5.87
N LEU A 402 8.73 -3.81 5.14
CA LEU A 402 7.68 -2.80 5.05
C LEU A 402 6.37 -3.43 4.58
N ALA A 403 5.28 -2.68 4.70
CA ALA A 403 3.94 -3.06 4.26
C ALA A 403 3.34 -4.25 5.02
N CYS A 404 2.18 -4.76 4.59
CA CYS A 404 1.44 -5.80 5.29
C CYS A 404 2.19 -7.13 5.41
N GLY A 405 3.12 -7.42 4.50
CA GLY A 405 3.92 -8.64 4.50
C GLY A 405 4.75 -8.82 5.76
N LYS A 406 5.15 -7.72 6.42
CA LYS A 406 5.86 -7.74 7.69
C LYS A 406 5.17 -8.58 8.76
N PHE A 407 3.85 -8.58 8.83
CA PHE A 407 3.07 -9.30 9.84
C PHE A 407 3.20 -10.83 9.77
N ARG A 408 3.87 -11.36 8.75
CA ARG A 408 4.24 -12.78 8.68
C ARG A 408 5.36 -13.14 9.65
N PHE A 409 6.17 -12.15 10.10
CA PHE A 409 7.38 -12.44 10.87
C PHE A 409 7.83 -11.29 11.80
N ASN A 410 7.21 -10.11 11.81
CA ASN A 410 7.66 -8.95 12.60
C ASN A 410 7.49 -9.11 14.11
N ASP A 411 6.78 -10.16 14.55
CA ASP A 411 6.64 -10.57 15.95
C ASP A 411 7.65 -11.67 16.36
N LEU A 412 8.58 -12.06 15.46
CA LEU A 412 9.69 -12.95 15.79
C LEU A 412 10.79 -12.18 16.52
N ASP A 413 11.40 -12.82 17.50
CA ASP A 413 12.66 -12.38 18.09
C ASP A 413 13.82 -13.11 17.40
N LEU A 414 14.49 -12.41 16.49
CA LEU A 414 15.68 -12.93 15.78
C LEU A 414 17.00 -12.43 16.40
N GLY A 415 16.94 -11.70 17.51
CA GLY A 415 18.09 -11.08 18.15
C GLY A 415 18.60 -9.85 17.42
N ASP A 416 19.86 -9.51 17.69
CA ASP A 416 20.54 -8.34 17.13
C ASP A 416 21.96 -8.68 16.63
N ILE A 417 22.52 -7.77 15.84
CA ILE A 417 23.92 -7.79 15.42
C ILE A 417 24.55 -6.48 15.93
N ASN A 418 25.43 -6.57 16.92
CA ASN A 418 26.10 -5.41 17.54
C ASN A 418 25.11 -4.33 18.05
N GLY A 419 23.96 -4.78 18.60
CA GLY A 419 22.89 -3.90 19.09
C GLY A 419 21.92 -3.39 18.01
N ILE A 420 22.08 -3.79 16.74
CA ILE A 420 21.16 -3.51 15.65
C ILE A 420 20.15 -4.67 15.55
N PRO A 421 18.85 -4.45 15.79
CA PRO A 421 17.85 -5.51 15.62
C PRO A 421 17.92 -6.12 14.22
N ARG A 422 17.80 -7.44 14.11
CA ARG A 422 17.86 -8.10 12.80
C ARG A 422 16.64 -7.82 11.93
N ILE A 423 15.49 -7.48 12.50
CA ILE A 423 14.29 -7.04 11.74
C ILE A 423 14.14 -5.55 11.92
N LEU A 424 14.14 -4.82 10.80
CA LEU A 424 14.03 -3.36 10.72
C LEU A 424 12.80 -2.99 9.89
N ASP A 425 11.69 -2.66 10.55
CA ASP A 425 10.45 -2.23 9.89
C ASP A 425 10.58 -0.75 9.46
N VAL A 426 10.70 -0.54 8.17
CA VAL A 426 10.87 0.77 7.53
C VAL A 426 9.56 1.58 7.54
N GLY A 427 8.39 0.91 7.47
CA GLY A 427 7.11 1.62 7.47
C GLY A 427 5.98 0.92 6.71
N GLN A 428 5.01 1.72 6.28
CA GLN A 428 3.91 1.33 5.41
C GLN A 428 4.41 1.00 3.98
N CYS A 429 3.54 0.44 3.12
CA CYS A 429 3.82 0.44 1.68
C CYS A 429 3.94 1.87 1.12
N ASN A 430 3.29 2.85 1.75
CA ASN A 430 3.45 4.27 1.46
C ASN A 430 4.85 4.81 1.78
N ASP A 431 5.62 4.13 2.63
CA ASP A 431 6.99 4.48 3.00
C ASP A 431 8.04 3.75 2.15
N ALA A 432 7.66 3.16 1.01
CA ALA A 432 8.58 2.46 0.11
C ALA A 432 9.71 3.38 -0.41
N TYR A 433 9.48 4.70 -0.51
CA TYR A 433 10.53 5.69 -0.76
C TYR A 433 11.69 5.54 0.23
N SER A 434 11.38 5.36 1.51
CA SER A 434 12.38 5.19 2.57
C SER A 434 13.28 3.98 2.33
N ALA A 435 12.70 2.84 1.88
CA ALA A 435 13.49 1.65 1.55
C ALA A 435 14.44 1.88 0.36
N VAL A 436 13.97 2.61 -0.67
CA VAL A 436 14.83 3.00 -1.82
C VAL A 436 15.95 3.93 -1.36
N GLN A 437 15.67 4.92 -0.50
CA GLN A 437 16.69 5.83 0.02
C GLN A 437 17.75 5.09 0.84
N ILE A 438 17.39 4.10 1.63
CA ILE A 438 18.31 3.27 2.40
C ILE A 438 19.26 2.52 1.45
N ALA A 439 18.73 1.91 0.39
CA ALA A 439 19.54 1.20 -0.60
C ALA A 439 20.50 2.13 -1.35
N LEU A 440 20.03 3.32 -1.76
CA LEU A 440 20.85 4.33 -2.43
C LEU A 440 21.95 4.88 -1.51
N ALA A 441 21.64 5.15 -0.25
CA ALA A 441 22.61 5.64 0.73
C ALA A 441 23.71 4.58 1.03
N LEU A 442 23.34 3.30 1.10
CA LEU A 442 24.31 2.22 1.22
C LEU A 442 25.20 2.13 -0.02
N ALA A 443 24.64 2.19 -1.22
CA ALA A 443 25.39 2.16 -2.47
C ALA A 443 26.42 3.31 -2.54
N ASP A 444 26.01 4.52 -2.19
CA ASP A 444 26.90 5.69 -2.10
C ASP A 444 28.02 5.48 -1.09
N ALA A 445 27.71 4.98 0.12
CA ALA A 445 28.68 4.73 1.18
C ALA A 445 29.73 3.65 0.83
N PHE A 446 29.37 2.71 -0.06
CA PHE A 446 30.28 1.67 -0.56
C PHE A 446 30.92 2.03 -1.92
N GLY A 447 30.49 3.13 -2.55
CA GLY A 447 30.98 3.55 -3.86
C GLY A 447 30.63 2.58 -4.99
N CYS A 448 29.45 1.95 -4.92
CA CYS A 448 28.97 0.95 -5.89
C CYS A 448 27.52 1.24 -6.29
N SER A 449 26.99 0.49 -7.24
CA SER A 449 25.55 0.52 -7.57
C SER A 449 24.73 -0.28 -6.55
N VAL A 450 23.41 -0.04 -6.49
CA VAL A 450 22.50 -0.85 -5.64
C VAL A 450 22.57 -2.33 -5.99
N ASN A 451 22.78 -2.67 -7.27
CA ASN A 451 22.86 -4.05 -7.75
C ASN A 451 24.16 -4.77 -7.35
N GLU A 452 25.15 -4.04 -6.86
CA GLU A 452 26.43 -4.59 -6.37
C GLU A 452 26.48 -4.70 -4.84
N LEU A 453 25.45 -4.21 -4.15
CA LEU A 453 25.31 -4.39 -2.70
C LEU A 453 24.97 -5.85 -2.36
N PRO A 454 25.37 -6.35 -1.19
CA PRO A 454 24.88 -7.62 -0.65
C PRO A 454 23.41 -7.45 -0.17
N LEU A 455 22.55 -7.05 -1.09
CA LEU A 455 21.13 -6.74 -0.87
C LEU A 455 20.28 -7.50 -1.88
N THR A 456 19.32 -8.28 -1.38
CA THR A 456 18.33 -8.97 -2.22
C THR A 456 16.92 -8.57 -1.84
N LEU A 457 16.09 -8.30 -2.85
CA LEU A 457 14.69 -7.96 -2.69
C LEU A 457 13.83 -9.23 -2.85
N VAL A 458 13.12 -9.61 -1.78
CA VAL A 458 12.18 -10.75 -1.75
C VAL A 458 10.79 -10.21 -1.47
N LEU A 459 10.08 -9.87 -2.55
CA LEU A 459 8.89 -9.05 -2.49
C LEU A 459 7.61 -9.88 -2.66
N SER A 460 6.58 -9.47 -1.93
CA SER A 460 5.20 -9.91 -2.14
C SER A 460 4.36 -8.78 -2.75
N TRP A 461 3.46 -9.14 -3.64
CA TRP A 461 2.51 -8.19 -4.19
C TRP A 461 1.07 -8.68 -4.01
N TYR A 462 0.13 -7.75 -3.93
CA TYR A 462 -1.29 -8.04 -3.87
C TYR A 462 -2.10 -7.05 -4.70
N GLU A 463 -1.84 -5.75 -4.56
CA GLU A 463 -2.62 -4.69 -5.18
C GLU A 463 -1.73 -3.63 -5.88
N GLN A 464 -2.32 -2.61 -6.41
CA GLN A 464 -1.76 -1.70 -7.39
C GLN A 464 -0.61 -0.82 -6.85
N LYS A 465 -0.55 -0.56 -5.54
CA LYS A 465 0.61 0.14 -4.96
C LYS A 465 1.90 -0.69 -5.08
N ALA A 466 1.79 -2.02 -4.97
CA ALA A 466 2.95 -2.88 -5.25
C ALA A 466 3.37 -2.82 -6.72
N VAL A 467 2.42 -2.63 -7.66
CA VAL A 467 2.73 -2.46 -9.08
C VAL A 467 3.51 -1.16 -9.31
N CYS A 468 3.05 -0.03 -8.80
CA CYS A 468 3.77 1.24 -9.00
C CYS A 468 5.15 1.24 -8.35
N ILE A 469 5.32 0.59 -7.19
CA ILE A 469 6.63 0.41 -6.55
C ILE A 469 7.55 -0.42 -7.46
N LEU A 470 7.08 -1.57 -7.96
CA LEU A 470 7.86 -2.41 -8.88
C LEU A 470 8.32 -1.62 -10.10
N LEU A 471 7.41 -0.86 -10.74
CA LEU A 471 7.76 -0.03 -11.90
C LEU A 471 8.80 1.04 -11.56
N THR A 472 8.75 1.60 -10.36
CA THR A 472 9.80 2.52 -9.87
C THR A 472 11.14 1.81 -9.72
N LEU A 473 11.18 0.62 -9.11
CA LEU A 473 12.41 -0.15 -8.96
C LEU A 473 13.05 -0.47 -10.33
N LEU A 474 12.22 -0.91 -11.30
CA LEU A 474 12.68 -1.20 -12.66
C LEU A 474 13.19 0.06 -13.36
N ALA A 475 12.49 1.20 -13.23
CA ALA A 475 12.91 2.48 -13.82
C ALA A 475 14.22 3.01 -13.21
N LEU A 476 14.51 2.67 -11.96
CA LEU A 476 15.79 2.95 -11.29
C LEU A 476 16.88 1.92 -11.64
N GLY A 477 16.59 0.94 -12.48
CA GLY A 477 17.55 -0.09 -12.91
C GLY A 477 17.85 -1.14 -11.84
N ILE A 478 17.00 -1.29 -10.82
CA ILE A 478 17.18 -2.31 -9.76
C ILE A 478 16.82 -3.69 -10.31
N LYS A 479 17.68 -4.66 -10.07
CA LYS A 479 17.62 -6.03 -10.60
C LYS A 479 17.54 -7.08 -9.49
N ASP A 480 17.49 -8.35 -9.89
CA ASP A 480 17.54 -9.51 -8.99
C ASP A 480 16.42 -9.51 -7.94
N ILE A 481 15.18 -9.21 -8.39
CA ILE A 481 13.99 -9.14 -7.55
C ILE A 481 13.29 -10.51 -7.55
N TYR A 482 13.14 -11.13 -6.36
CA TYR A 482 12.28 -12.29 -6.15
C TYR A 482 10.85 -11.80 -5.87
N LEU A 483 9.91 -12.17 -6.73
CA LEU A 483 8.52 -11.68 -6.67
C LEU A 483 7.53 -12.82 -6.47
N GLY A 484 6.66 -12.69 -5.51
CA GLY A 484 5.63 -13.67 -5.24
C GLY A 484 4.31 -13.11 -4.72
N PRO A 485 3.37 -14.03 -4.43
CA PRO A 485 3.46 -15.50 -4.58
C PRO A 485 3.22 -16.01 -6.00
N THR A 486 2.73 -15.17 -6.90
CA THR A 486 2.58 -15.41 -8.34
C THR A 486 3.05 -14.19 -9.10
N LEU A 487 3.41 -14.32 -10.36
CA LEU A 487 3.55 -13.15 -11.23
C LEU A 487 2.16 -12.57 -11.54
N PRO A 488 2.08 -11.25 -11.84
CA PRO A 488 0.81 -10.60 -12.16
C PRO A 488 0.11 -11.20 -13.38
N ALA A 489 -1.18 -11.52 -13.23
CA ALA A 489 -2.01 -12.12 -14.28
C ALA A 489 -2.20 -11.22 -15.51
N PHE A 490 -1.97 -9.91 -15.38
CA PHE A 490 -2.06 -8.96 -16.48
C PHE A 490 -0.79 -8.87 -17.33
N LEU A 491 0.31 -9.51 -16.91
CA LEU A 491 1.53 -9.58 -17.70
C LEU A 491 1.43 -10.70 -18.72
N SER A 492 1.66 -10.38 -19.99
CA SER A 492 1.78 -11.39 -21.06
C SER A 492 3.09 -12.18 -20.92
N GLU A 493 3.16 -13.34 -21.57
CA GLU A 493 4.38 -14.16 -21.58
C GLU A 493 5.59 -13.39 -22.14
N THR A 494 5.38 -12.56 -23.18
CA THR A 494 6.42 -11.73 -23.79
C THR A 494 6.92 -10.67 -22.81
N VAL A 495 6.01 -9.99 -22.10
CA VAL A 495 6.38 -8.98 -21.10
C VAL A 495 7.09 -9.62 -19.91
N VAL A 496 6.60 -10.76 -19.41
CA VAL A 496 7.28 -11.53 -18.34
C VAL A 496 8.69 -11.90 -18.78
N LYS A 497 8.85 -12.43 -19.99
CA LYS A 497 10.17 -12.79 -20.52
C LYS A 497 11.11 -11.58 -20.56
N THR A 498 10.62 -10.43 -21.02
CA THR A 498 11.40 -9.19 -21.04
C THR A 498 11.85 -8.78 -19.63
N LEU A 499 10.97 -8.87 -18.61
CA LEU A 499 11.30 -8.55 -17.23
C LEU A 499 12.34 -9.53 -16.64
N VAL A 500 12.22 -10.82 -16.96
CA VAL A 500 13.20 -11.83 -16.55
C VAL A 500 14.56 -11.57 -17.19
N ASP A 501 14.59 -11.36 -18.51
CA ASP A 501 15.84 -11.21 -19.27
C ASP A 501 16.57 -9.89 -18.95
N ALA A 502 15.83 -8.77 -18.78
CA ALA A 502 16.42 -7.44 -18.58
C ALA A 502 16.71 -7.10 -17.11
N TYR A 503 15.86 -7.56 -16.19
CA TYR A 503 15.92 -7.17 -14.77
C TYR A 503 16.15 -8.34 -13.82
N HIS A 504 16.28 -9.56 -14.35
CA HIS A 504 16.41 -10.79 -13.55
C HIS A 504 15.27 -10.95 -12.53
N LEU A 505 14.03 -10.57 -12.95
CA LEU A 505 12.85 -10.78 -12.13
C LEU A 505 12.59 -12.28 -12.00
N GLN A 506 12.53 -12.79 -10.77
CA GLN A 506 12.38 -14.22 -10.50
C GLN A 506 11.09 -14.48 -9.71
N PRO A 507 10.26 -15.44 -10.11
CA PRO A 507 9.19 -15.92 -9.25
C PRO A 507 9.80 -16.64 -8.04
N ILE A 508 9.20 -16.44 -6.86
CA ILE A 508 9.56 -17.24 -5.68
C ILE A 508 9.20 -18.72 -5.90
N THR A 509 9.98 -19.62 -5.33
CA THR A 509 9.77 -21.07 -5.42
C THR A 509 9.63 -21.72 -4.05
N HIS A 510 10.75 -22.12 -3.45
CA HIS A 510 10.79 -22.69 -2.11
C HIS A 510 11.79 -21.89 -1.25
N PRO A 511 11.44 -21.53 0.02
CA PRO A 511 12.24 -20.63 0.84
C PRO A 511 13.72 -21.00 0.94
N GLN A 512 14.03 -22.29 1.16
CA GLN A 512 15.41 -22.74 1.27
C GLN A 512 16.15 -22.70 -0.08
N GLN A 513 15.50 -23.11 -1.15
CA GLN A 513 16.12 -23.13 -2.50
C GLN A 513 16.43 -21.71 -2.97
N ASP A 514 15.48 -20.79 -2.76
CA ASP A 514 15.67 -19.40 -3.13
C ASP A 514 16.77 -18.75 -2.28
N LEU A 515 16.81 -19.04 -0.97
CA LEU A 515 17.87 -18.57 -0.08
C LEU A 515 19.25 -19.10 -0.48
N ASP A 516 19.35 -20.40 -0.78
CA ASP A 516 20.60 -21.01 -1.25
C ASP A 516 21.06 -20.41 -2.58
N ALA A 517 20.11 -20.19 -3.51
CA ALA A 517 20.40 -19.55 -4.79
C ALA A 517 20.89 -18.09 -4.64
N ILE A 518 20.37 -17.35 -3.66
CA ILE A 518 20.81 -15.98 -3.36
C ILE A 518 22.23 -16.00 -2.78
N LEU A 519 22.46 -16.80 -1.75
CA LEU A 519 23.72 -16.81 -1.01
C LEU A 519 24.89 -17.48 -1.75
N HIS A 520 24.63 -18.35 -2.74
CA HIS A 520 25.66 -18.99 -3.54
C HIS A 520 25.98 -18.24 -4.84
N ARG A 521 25.32 -17.11 -5.12
CA ARG A 521 25.71 -16.20 -6.21
C ARG A 521 26.92 -15.33 -5.85
N GLU A 522 27.29 -15.29 -4.57
CA GLU A 522 28.48 -14.65 -4.03
C GLU A 522 29.68 -15.62 -4.16
#